data_765a54435d36809dd18f7a2687574b83
#
_entry.id   765a54435d36809dd18f7a2687574b83
#
_cell.length_a   1.000
_cell.length_b   1.000
_cell.length_c   1.000
_cell.angle_alpha   90.00
_cell.angle_beta   90.00
_cell.angle_gamma   90.00
#
_symmetry.space_group_name_H-M   'P 1'
#
loop_
_entity.id
_entity.type
_entity.pdbx_description
1 polymer ?
#
loop_
_entity_poly.entity_id
_entity_poly.type
_entity_poly.pdbx_seq_one_letter_code
_entity_poly.pdbx_strand_id
1 'polypeptide(L)'
;MRLDRPFLKLPVRFDAETLEAEVRSLPPSAWVPHATGFPGNEAVRLVTVGGRPTDAFEGPMRPTPNLTACPYIQQVMAELGGVWGRSRLMGLGAGAEVPEHVDSHYHWRTHLRIHVPVITNPKVEFTCGGETIHMAPGECWVFDSFRWHEVHNRGEERRVHLVLDTVVTPHLWDLIDSAQGGATDAKLLRPGDRPADALLFEQVNAPKVMSPWEVRCHLAFVTGEDEANPRLELVLKRLDRFADGWAALWAQFGTSDEGFGDYRRLIGETHAEIEQLGAKEIRLKNELELSFVLDQLIFAMAVPEQPAAVQARLAS
;
A
#
# COMPACT_ATOMS: atom_id res chain seq x y z
N MET A 1 -1.96 5.14 3.48
CA MET A 1 -2.90 5.87 4.39
C MET A 1 -2.24 5.98 5.75
N ARG A 2 -2.44 7.08 6.47
CA ARG A 2 -1.86 7.31 7.78
C ARG A 2 -2.84 7.00 8.90
N LEU A 3 -2.35 6.40 10.00
CA LEU A 3 -3.10 6.14 11.22
C LEU A 3 -2.49 6.92 12.39
N ASP A 4 -3.29 7.25 13.41
CA ASP A 4 -2.81 7.95 14.61
C ASP A 4 -1.90 7.05 15.48
N ARG A 5 -2.02 5.72 15.32
CA ARG A 5 -1.25 4.71 16.04
C ARG A 5 -0.48 3.83 15.06
N PRO A 6 0.67 3.25 15.48
CA PRO A 6 1.40 2.30 14.65
C PRO A 6 0.55 1.13 14.21
N PHE A 7 -0.25 0.57 15.12
CA PHE A 7 -1.12 -0.57 14.88
C PHE A 7 -2.54 -0.32 15.37
N LEU A 8 -3.51 -0.90 14.68
CA LEU A 8 -4.90 -0.91 15.08
C LEU A 8 -5.50 -2.29 14.81
N LYS A 9 -6.01 -2.95 15.87
CA LYS A 9 -6.73 -4.21 15.77
C LYS A 9 -8.21 -3.92 15.53
N LEU A 10 -8.74 -4.41 14.41
CA LEU A 10 -10.15 -4.23 14.08
C LEU A 10 -11.05 -5.18 14.88
N PRO A 11 -12.29 -4.77 15.23
CA PRO A 11 -13.22 -5.56 16.04
C PRO A 11 -13.91 -6.67 15.22
N VAL A 12 -13.14 -7.41 14.44
CA VAL A 12 -13.57 -8.56 13.66
C VAL A 12 -12.52 -9.66 13.73
N ARG A 13 -12.97 -10.90 13.81
CA ARG A 13 -12.11 -12.09 13.80
C ARG A 13 -12.63 -13.10 12.77
N PHE A 14 -11.72 -13.90 12.29
CA PHE A 14 -12.00 -14.91 11.28
C PHE A 14 -11.65 -16.30 11.82
N ASP A 15 -12.30 -17.32 11.30
CA ASP A 15 -12.05 -18.71 11.68
C ASP A 15 -10.66 -19.12 11.17
N ALA A 16 -9.74 -19.22 12.11
CA ALA A 16 -8.33 -19.47 11.80
C ALA A 16 -8.08 -20.86 11.21
N GLU A 17 -8.83 -21.87 11.66
CA GLU A 17 -8.68 -23.25 11.17
C GLU A 17 -9.11 -23.36 9.70
N THR A 18 -10.20 -22.71 9.33
CA THR A 18 -10.68 -22.67 7.93
C THR A 18 -9.72 -21.89 7.04
N LEU A 19 -9.22 -20.74 7.49
CA LEU A 19 -8.19 -19.98 6.75
C LEU A 19 -6.95 -20.82 6.51
N GLU A 20 -6.44 -21.48 7.54
CA GLU A 20 -5.27 -22.33 7.44
C GLU A 20 -5.51 -23.52 6.49
N ALA A 21 -6.67 -24.16 6.57
CA ALA A 21 -7.03 -25.27 5.69
C ALA A 21 -7.05 -24.84 4.20
N GLU A 22 -7.63 -23.67 3.90
CA GLU A 22 -7.62 -23.13 2.52
C GLU A 22 -6.19 -22.85 2.03
N VAL A 23 -5.38 -22.19 2.86
CA VAL A 23 -3.98 -21.87 2.51
C VAL A 23 -3.14 -23.13 2.29
N ARG A 24 -3.33 -24.16 3.12
CA ARG A 24 -2.62 -25.44 2.98
C ARG A 24 -3.10 -26.27 1.77
N SER A 25 -4.31 -26.03 1.28
CA SER A 25 -4.84 -26.69 0.09
C SER A 25 -4.26 -26.15 -1.22
N LEU A 26 -3.66 -24.98 -1.20
CA LEU A 26 -3.05 -24.38 -2.38
C LEU A 26 -1.81 -25.17 -2.83
N PRO A 27 -1.64 -25.39 -4.14
CA PRO A 27 -0.51 -26.15 -4.64
C PRO A 27 0.81 -25.41 -4.37
N PRO A 28 1.93 -26.12 -4.16
CA PRO A 28 3.25 -25.49 -3.98
C PRO A 28 3.61 -24.53 -5.10
N SER A 29 3.18 -24.78 -6.34
CA SER A 29 3.43 -23.91 -7.50
C SER A 29 2.70 -22.55 -7.45
N ALA A 30 1.72 -22.37 -6.54
CA ALA A 30 1.07 -21.08 -6.32
C ALA A 30 1.98 -20.10 -5.57
N TRP A 31 2.95 -20.61 -4.81
CA TRP A 31 3.90 -19.83 -4.06
C TRP A 31 5.07 -19.41 -4.95
N VAL A 32 5.30 -18.12 -5.05
CA VAL A 32 6.38 -17.55 -5.85
C VAL A 32 7.25 -16.65 -4.97
N PRO A 33 8.55 -16.51 -5.26
CA PRO A 33 9.40 -15.56 -4.56
C PRO A 33 8.77 -14.16 -4.58
N HIS A 34 8.86 -13.45 -3.46
CA HIS A 34 8.39 -12.07 -3.39
C HIS A 34 9.27 -11.15 -4.26
N ALA A 35 8.68 -10.14 -4.87
CA ALA A 35 9.38 -9.24 -5.81
C ALA A 35 10.58 -8.49 -5.18
N THR A 36 10.61 -8.32 -3.85
CA THR A 36 11.77 -7.72 -3.14
C THR A 36 13.00 -8.61 -3.12
N GLY A 37 12.86 -9.91 -3.43
CA GLY A 37 13.98 -10.86 -3.47
C GLY A 37 14.58 -11.23 -2.11
N PHE A 38 13.98 -10.82 -0.98
CA PHE A 38 14.46 -11.22 0.35
C PHE A 38 14.32 -12.74 0.56
N PRO A 39 15.37 -13.42 1.07
CA PRO A 39 15.35 -14.87 1.28
C PRO A 39 14.17 -15.29 2.19
N GLY A 40 13.51 -16.39 1.82
CA GLY A 40 12.38 -16.93 2.58
C GLY A 40 11.08 -16.11 2.48
N ASN A 41 11.06 -15.06 1.67
CA ASN A 41 9.87 -14.24 1.44
C ASN A 41 9.17 -14.68 0.15
N GLU A 42 7.96 -15.20 0.29
CA GLU A 42 7.16 -15.75 -0.80
C GLU A 42 5.74 -15.19 -0.77
N ALA A 43 5.05 -15.27 -1.90
CA ALA A 43 3.67 -14.83 -2.00
C ALA A 43 2.81 -15.75 -2.87
N VAL A 44 1.52 -15.85 -2.54
CA VAL A 44 0.47 -16.30 -3.45
C VAL A 44 -0.34 -15.08 -3.87
N ARG A 45 -0.41 -14.83 -5.16
CA ARG A 45 -1.19 -13.72 -5.71
C ARG A 45 -2.67 -14.07 -5.70
N LEU A 46 -3.50 -13.26 -5.04
CA LEU A 46 -4.95 -13.42 -4.94
C LEU A 46 -5.70 -12.44 -5.84
N VAL A 47 -5.28 -11.17 -5.82
CA VAL A 47 -5.81 -10.10 -6.67
C VAL A 47 -4.63 -9.39 -7.32
N THR A 48 -4.68 -9.25 -8.65
CA THR A 48 -3.62 -8.63 -9.45
C THR A 48 -4.19 -7.84 -10.61
N VAL A 49 -3.35 -7.07 -11.28
CA VAL A 49 -3.73 -6.36 -12.51
C VAL A 49 -4.15 -7.36 -13.58
N GLY A 50 -5.44 -7.28 -13.98
CA GLY A 50 -6.04 -8.17 -14.96
C GLY A 50 -6.13 -9.64 -14.56
N GLY A 51 -5.92 -10.01 -13.29
CA GLY A 51 -5.85 -11.40 -12.82
C GLY A 51 -4.60 -12.16 -13.30
N ARG A 52 -3.62 -11.47 -13.87
CA ARG A 52 -2.40 -12.05 -14.46
C ARG A 52 -1.30 -12.25 -13.39
N PRO A 53 -0.28 -13.10 -13.64
CA PRO A 53 0.83 -13.33 -12.70
C PRO A 53 1.81 -12.15 -12.69
N THR A 54 1.38 -10.99 -12.18
CA THR A 54 2.16 -9.74 -12.10
C THR A 54 2.14 -9.17 -10.70
N ASP A 55 3.14 -8.39 -10.33
CA ASP A 55 3.22 -7.61 -9.10
C ASP A 55 2.98 -6.11 -9.33
N ALA A 56 2.56 -5.73 -10.55
CA ALA A 56 2.22 -4.36 -10.90
C ALA A 56 1.12 -3.79 -9.98
N PHE A 57 1.20 -2.47 -9.74
CA PHE A 57 0.21 -1.72 -8.96
C PHE A 57 -0.88 -1.10 -9.85
N GLU A 58 -0.53 -0.73 -11.07
CA GLU A 58 -1.36 0.12 -11.94
C GLU A 58 -2.17 -0.70 -12.94
N GLY A 59 -3.46 -0.49 -12.95
CA GLY A 59 -4.42 -1.10 -13.86
C GLY A 59 -5.60 -1.77 -13.16
N PRO A 60 -6.62 -2.20 -13.91
CA PRO A 60 -7.82 -2.78 -13.36
C PRO A 60 -7.51 -4.11 -12.65
N MET A 61 -7.89 -4.19 -11.39
CA MET A 61 -7.67 -5.36 -10.54
C MET A 61 -8.70 -6.45 -10.82
N ARG A 62 -8.26 -7.71 -10.77
CA ARG A 62 -9.10 -8.90 -10.98
C ARG A 62 -8.65 -10.04 -10.05
N PRO A 63 -9.57 -10.93 -9.64
CA PRO A 63 -9.20 -12.13 -8.91
C PRO A 63 -8.35 -13.05 -9.79
N THR A 64 -7.43 -13.76 -9.14
CA THR A 64 -6.69 -14.86 -9.75
C THR A 64 -7.40 -16.19 -9.50
N PRO A 65 -7.04 -17.27 -10.18
CA PRO A 65 -7.53 -18.61 -9.84
C PRO A 65 -7.26 -19.02 -8.39
N ASN A 66 -6.19 -18.52 -7.77
CA ASN A 66 -5.90 -18.82 -6.37
C ASN A 66 -6.97 -18.25 -5.42
N LEU A 67 -7.45 -17.01 -5.67
CA LEU A 67 -8.54 -16.45 -4.87
C LEU A 67 -9.83 -17.26 -5.08
N THR A 68 -10.11 -17.66 -6.31
CA THR A 68 -11.29 -18.49 -6.61
C THR A 68 -11.27 -19.83 -5.88
N ALA A 69 -10.09 -20.40 -5.64
CA ALA A 69 -9.90 -21.63 -4.89
C ALA A 69 -10.06 -21.46 -3.36
N CYS A 70 -10.19 -20.23 -2.86
CA CYS A 70 -10.28 -19.91 -1.43
C CYS A 70 -11.62 -19.24 -1.09
N PRO A 71 -12.73 -19.97 -1.01
CA PRO A 71 -14.06 -19.40 -0.79
C PRO A 71 -14.22 -18.70 0.56
N TYR A 72 -13.53 -19.13 1.61
CA TYR A 72 -13.60 -18.46 2.89
C TYR A 72 -12.79 -17.15 2.90
N ILE A 73 -11.64 -17.10 2.24
CA ILE A 73 -10.93 -15.83 2.03
C ILE A 73 -11.83 -14.82 1.28
N GLN A 74 -12.62 -15.25 0.31
CA GLN A 74 -13.60 -14.38 -0.36
C GLN A 74 -14.66 -13.87 0.62
N GLN A 75 -15.13 -14.70 1.56
CA GLN A 75 -16.07 -14.26 2.61
C GLN A 75 -15.42 -13.25 3.56
N VAL A 76 -14.15 -13.45 3.95
CA VAL A 76 -13.36 -12.47 4.73
C VAL A 76 -13.31 -11.12 4.00
N MET A 77 -12.98 -11.12 2.71
CA MET A 77 -12.97 -9.90 1.90
C MET A 77 -14.35 -9.25 1.81
N ALA A 78 -15.42 -10.04 1.64
CA ALA A 78 -16.80 -9.54 1.61
C ALA A 78 -17.22 -8.92 2.95
N GLU A 79 -16.85 -9.51 4.09
CA GLU A 79 -17.14 -8.94 5.43
C GLU A 79 -16.44 -7.62 5.65
N LEU A 80 -15.17 -7.49 5.23
CA LEU A 80 -14.43 -6.25 5.33
C LEU A 80 -14.93 -5.18 4.35
N GLY A 81 -15.57 -5.57 3.25
CA GLY A 81 -16.31 -4.67 2.37
C GLY A 81 -15.45 -3.63 1.66
N GLY A 82 -14.19 -3.94 1.34
CA GLY A 82 -13.27 -3.07 0.63
C GLY A 82 -13.52 -2.98 -0.88
N VAL A 83 -12.91 -2.00 -1.54
CA VAL A 83 -12.64 -2.02 -2.99
C VAL A 83 -11.22 -2.52 -3.17
N TRP A 84 -11.11 -3.78 -3.61
CA TRP A 84 -9.87 -4.56 -3.48
C TRP A 84 -8.85 -4.21 -4.55
N GLY A 85 -7.70 -3.76 -4.08
CA GLY A 85 -6.46 -3.63 -4.82
C GLY A 85 -5.64 -4.93 -4.79
N ARG A 86 -4.33 -4.80 -4.91
CA ARG A 86 -3.40 -5.94 -4.88
C ARG A 86 -3.50 -6.69 -3.55
N SER A 87 -3.87 -7.98 -3.63
CA SER A 87 -4.06 -8.82 -2.44
C SER A 87 -3.29 -10.13 -2.57
N ARG A 88 -2.69 -10.60 -1.47
CA ARG A 88 -1.77 -11.74 -1.47
C ARG A 88 -1.81 -12.50 -0.16
N LEU A 89 -1.45 -13.80 -0.21
CA LEU A 89 -0.90 -14.48 0.95
C LEU A 89 0.60 -14.21 0.96
N MET A 90 1.11 -13.76 2.10
CA MET A 90 2.53 -13.43 2.29
C MET A 90 3.15 -14.47 3.23
N GLY A 91 4.04 -15.30 2.69
CA GLY A 91 4.79 -16.31 3.43
C GLY A 91 6.16 -15.78 3.83
N LEU A 92 6.54 -16.00 5.09
CA LEU A 92 7.86 -15.71 5.62
C LEU A 92 8.42 -16.97 6.27
N GLY A 93 9.50 -17.50 5.71
CA GLY A 93 10.14 -18.74 6.14
C GLY A 93 10.62 -18.72 7.59
N ALA A 94 10.95 -19.88 8.13
CA ALA A 94 11.56 -20.01 9.45
C ALA A 94 12.90 -19.24 9.50
N GLY A 95 13.09 -18.41 10.52
CA GLY A 95 14.29 -17.57 10.68
C GLY A 95 14.44 -16.43 9.67
N ALA A 96 13.47 -16.24 8.77
CA ALA A 96 13.52 -15.18 7.77
C ALA A 96 12.96 -13.84 8.30
N GLU A 97 13.32 -12.76 7.62
CA GLU A 97 12.89 -11.41 7.96
C GLU A 97 12.47 -10.59 6.74
N VAL A 98 11.66 -9.58 6.96
CA VAL A 98 11.46 -8.45 6.09
C VAL A 98 12.17 -7.27 6.73
N PRO A 99 13.27 -6.76 6.16
CA PRO A 99 14.04 -5.67 6.75
C PRO A 99 13.21 -4.40 6.95
N GLU A 100 13.66 -3.55 7.84
CA GLU A 100 13.02 -2.28 8.14
C GLU A 100 12.90 -1.39 6.90
N HIS A 101 11.70 -0.91 6.64
CA HIS A 101 11.37 -0.07 5.48
C HIS A 101 10.13 0.79 5.71
N VAL A 102 9.87 1.70 4.78
CA VAL A 102 8.65 2.53 4.71
C VAL A 102 7.98 2.30 3.37
N ASP A 103 6.68 2.12 3.38
CA ASP A 103 5.86 2.06 2.16
C ASP A 103 5.60 3.48 1.65
N SER A 104 6.49 4.02 0.81
CA SER A 104 6.47 5.41 0.33
C SER A 104 5.85 5.62 -1.04
N HIS A 105 5.55 4.55 -1.80
CA HIS A 105 5.00 4.65 -3.14
C HIS A 105 3.57 5.23 -3.12
N TYR A 106 3.18 5.93 -4.21
CA TYR A 106 1.84 6.50 -4.44
C TYR A 106 0.68 5.58 -4.05
N HIS A 107 0.77 4.29 -4.39
CA HIS A 107 -0.24 3.28 -4.05
C HIS A 107 -0.61 3.32 -2.55
N TRP A 108 0.38 3.38 -1.66
CA TRP A 108 0.16 3.36 -0.21
C TRP A 108 -0.46 4.65 0.34
N ARG A 109 -0.41 5.73 -0.43
CA ARG A 109 -1.03 6.99 -0.03
C ARG A 109 -2.55 6.90 -0.02
N THR A 110 -3.13 6.12 -0.92
CA THR A 110 -4.57 5.97 -1.12
C THR A 110 -5.12 4.65 -0.57
N HIS A 111 -4.25 3.65 -0.33
CA HIS A 111 -4.64 2.33 0.13
C HIS A 111 -4.35 2.11 1.60
N LEU A 112 -5.21 1.34 2.23
CA LEU A 112 -4.99 0.73 3.53
C LEU A 112 -4.54 -0.71 3.32
N ARG A 113 -3.57 -1.16 4.11
CA ARG A 113 -3.12 -2.56 4.14
C ARG A 113 -3.69 -3.24 5.36
N ILE A 114 -4.46 -4.30 5.12
CA ILE A 114 -5.06 -5.14 6.14
C ILE A 114 -4.26 -6.43 6.24
N HIS A 115 -3.95 -6.85 7.46
CA HIS A 115 -3.32 -8.12 7.78
C HIS A 115 -4.28 -9.03 8.54
N VAL A 116 -4.49 -10.24 8.02
CA VAL A 116 -5.13 -11.32 8.74
C VAL A 116 -4.13 -12.46 8.87
N PRO A 117 -3.56 -12.70 10.07
CA PRO A 117 -2.66 -13.82 10.28
C PRO A 117 -3.39 -15.15 10.08
N VAL A 118 -2.82 -16.04 9.29
CA VAL A 118 -3.37 -17.37 8.98
C VAL A 118 -2.55 -18.45 9.68
N ILE A 119 -1.25 -18.50 9.39
CA ILE A 119 -0.29 -19.40 10.05
C ILE A 119 0.73 -18.50 10.74
N THR A 120 0.80 -18.58 12.05
CA THR A 120 1.73 -17.76 12.84
C THR A 120 2.03 -18.42 14.19
N ASN A 121 3.03 -17.91 14.89
CA ASN A 121 3.40 -18.38 16.21
C ASN A 121 3.94 -17.20 17.07
N PRO A 122 3.98 -17.30 18.40
CA PRO A 122 4.38 -16.19 19.28
C PRO A 122 5.80 -15.64 19.06
N LYS A 123 6.64 -16.31 18.26
CA LYS A 123 7.99 -15.84 17.89
C LYS A 123 7.99 -15.02 16.61
N VAL A 124 6.84 -14.75 16.03
CA VAL A 124 6.69 -13.81 14.91
C VAL A 124 6.47 -12.41 15.48
N GLU A 125 7.42 -11.54 15.21
CA GLU A 125 7.47 -10.16 15.69
C GLU A 125 7.19 -9.23 14.50
N PHE A 126 6.23 -8.32 14.65
CA PHE A 126 5.96 -7.24 13.71
C PHE A 126 6.21 -5.92 14.42
N THR A 127 7.20 -5.18 13.97
CA THR A 127 7.56 -3.85 14.52
C THR A 127 7.09 -2.76 13.58
N CYS A 128 6.47 -1.71 14.13
CA CYS A 128 6.08 -0.51 13.38
C CYS A 128 6.19 0.70 14.31
N GLY A 129 6.90 1.75 13.87
CA GLY A 129 7.04 2.99 14.63
C GLY A 129 7.59 2.77 16.05
N GLY A 130 8.48 1.81 16.22
CA GLY A 130 9.10 1.45 17.51
C GLY A 130 8.24 0.58 18.42
N GLU A 131 7.04 0.21 18.04
CA GLU A 131 6.17 -0.72 18.75
C GLU A 131 6.25 -2.11 18.12
N THR A 132 6.48 -3.15 18.93
CA THR A 132 6.54 -4.55 18.46
C THR A 132 5.34 -5.33 19.00
N ILE A 133 4.63 -6.02 18.12
CA ILE A 133 3.49 -6.86 18.47
C ILE A 133 3.60 -8.25 17.83
N HIS A 134 2.83 -9.19 18.38
CA HIS A 134 2.46 -10.44 17.75
C HIS A 134 0.99 -10.38 17.34
N MET A 135 0.70 -10.74 16.10
CA MET A 135 -0.66 -10.83 15.56
C MET A 135 -1.12 -12.27 15.60
N ALA A 136 -2.14 -12.60 16.41
CA ALA A 136 -2.62 -13.96 16.59
C ALA A 136 -3.49 -14.45 15.41
N PRO A 137 -3.61 -15.78 15.17
CA PRO A 137 -4.38 -16.32 14.06
C PRO A 137 -5.82 -15.85 14.05
N GLY A 138 -6.33 -15.48 12.86
CA GLY A 138 -7.71 -15.02 12.66
C GLY A 138 -8.01 -13.58 13.12
N GLU A 139 -7.07 -12.89 13.77
CA GLU A 139 -7.21 -11.47 14.07
C GLU A 139 -7.17 -10.62 12.79
N CYS A 140 -7.71 -9.40 12.86
CA CYS A 140 -7.69 -8.45 11.77
C CYS A 140 -6.96 -7.18 12.21
N TRP A 141 -5.92 -6.81 11.49
CA TRP A 141 -5.05 -5.71 11.83
C TRP A 141 -4.85 -4.76 10.66
N VAL A 142 -4.73 -3.48 10.96
CA VAL A 142 -4.18 -2.47 10.08
C VAL A 142 -3.00 -1.79 10.76
N PHE A 143 -2.07 -1.23 9.99
CA PHE A 143 -0.92 -0.52 10.52
C PHE A 143 -0.55 0.68 9.65
N ASP A 144 0.14 1.65 10.22
CA ASP A 144 0.61 2.84 9.51
C ASP A 144 1.89 2.51 8.73
N SER A 145 1.74 2.11 7.48
CA SER A 145 2.85 1.69 6.62
C SER A 145 3.77 2.86 6.19
N PHE A 146 3.42 4.11 6.50
CA PHE A 146 4.32 5.27 6.32
C PHE A 146 5.28 5.48 7.49
N ARG A 147 5.22 4.64 8.53
CA ARG A 147 6.23 4.50 9.58
C ARG A 147 7.21 3.39 9.22
N TRP A 148 8.43 3.48 9.76
CA TRP A 148 9.40 2.39 9.68
C TRP A 148 8.80 1.12 10.27
N HIS A 149 8.87 0.03 9.51
CA HIS A 149 8.33 -1.25 9.93
C HIS A 149 9.13 -2.43 9.37
N GLU A 150 9.14 -3.50 10.15
CA GLU A 150 9.85 -4.74 9.85
C GLU A 150 9.09 -5.96 10.38
N VAL A 151 9.44 -7.14 9.90
CA VAL A 151 8.87 -8.41 10.38
C VAL A 151 9.96 -9.43 10.54
N HIS A 152 10.01 -10.10 11.72
CA HIS A 152 10.90 -11.21 11.97
C HIS A 152 10.10 -12.47 12.28
N ASN A 153 10.40 -13.57 11.61
CA ASN A 153 9.91 -14.90 11.98
C ASN A 153 11.02 -15.66 12.70
N ARG A 154 11.09 -15.52 14.02
CA ARG A 154 12.07 -16.23 14.85
C ARG A 154 11.63 -17.66 15.20
N GLY A 155 10.52 -18.13 14.62
CA GLY A 155 9.98 -19.47 14.78
C GLY A 155 10.62 -20.49 13.84
N GLU A 156 10.22 -21.74 14.00
CA GLU A 156 10.70 -22.87 13.21
C GLU A 156 9.78 -23.20 12.03
N GLU A 157 8.57 -22.61 12.03
CA GLU A 157 7.58 -22.81 10.98
C GLU A 157 7.44 -21.55 10.12
N ARG A 158 7.00 -21.75 8.89
CA ARG A 158 6.67 -20.65 7.98
C ARG A 158 5.45 -19.89 8.50
N ARG A 159 5.57 -18.57 8.59
CA ARG A 159 4.43 -17.67 8.86
C ARG A 159 3.70 -17.34 7.56
N VAL A 160 2.37 -17.31 7.58
CA VAL A 160 1.54 -16.85 6.46
C VAL A 160 0.51 -15.84 6.96
N HIS A 161 0.49 -14.65 6.36
CA HIS A 161 -0.58 -13.66 6.53
C HIS A 161 -1.35 -13.47 5.22
N LEU A 162 -2.65 -13.35 5.31
CA LEU A 162 -3.48 -12.75 4.26
C LEU A 162 -3.28 -11.23 4.34
N VAL A 163 -2.78 -10.66 3.25
CA VAL A 163 -2.49 -9.22 3.13
C VAL A 163 -3.35 -8.65 2.03
N LEU A 164 -4.23 -7.73 2.40
CA LEU A 164 -5.25 -7.14 1.54
C LEU A 164 -4.99 -5.63 1.42
N ASP A 165 -4.77 -5.15 0.22
CA ASP A 165 -4.67 -3.72 -0.06
C ASP A 165 -6.03 -3.24 -0.60
N THR A 166 -6.57 -2.15 -0.04
CA THR A 166 -7.90 -1.65 -0.40
C THR A 166 -8.01 -0.13 -0.29
N VAL A 167 -8.80 0.46 -1.16
CA VAL A 167 -9.37 1.79 -0.92
C VAL A 167 -10.44 1.65 0.15
N VAL A 168 -10.41 2.53 1.16
CA VAL A 168 -11.27 2.42 2.34
C VAL A 168 -12.68 2.87 2.01
N THR A 169 -13.64 1.98 2.20
CA THR A 169 -15.08 2.25 2.08
C THR A 169 -15.66 2.82 3.37
N PRO A 170 -16.87 3.40 3.36
CA PRO A 170 -17.53 3.81 4.59
C PRO A 170 -17.65 2.69 5.63
N HIS A 171 -18.02 1.48 5.21
CA HIS A 171 -18.10 0.32 6.10
C HIS A 171 -16.77 -0.02 6.78
N LEU A 172 -15.67 0.02 6.05
CA LEU A 172 -14.35 -0.23 6.61
C LEU A 172 -13.90 0.92 7.53
N TRP A 173 -14.31 2.16 7.24
CA TRP A 173 -14.11 3.29 8.15
C TRP A 173 -14.85 3.10 9.47
N ASP A 174 -16.10 2.60 9.46
CA ASP A 174 -16.87 2.31 10.68
C ASP A 174 -16.12 1.29 11.57
N LEU A 175 -15.47 0.28 10.97
CA LEU A 175 -14.64 -0.69 11.71
C LEU A 175 -13.39 -0.03 12.30
N ILE A 176 -12.73 0.87 11.58
CA ILE A 176 -11.55 1.61 12.04
C ILE A 176 -11.93 2.53 13.19
N ASP A 177 -12.99 3.34 13.03
CA ASP A 177 -13.47 4.27 14.06
C ASP A 177 -13.90 3.53 15.32
N SER A 178 -14.58 2.39 15.16
CA SER A 178 -14.97 1.53 16.29
C SER A 178 -13.71 1.01 17.04
N ALA A 179 -12.68 0.59 16.32
CA ALA A 179 -11.42 0.15 16.92
C ALA A 179 -10.68 1.30 17.61
N GLN A 180 -10.65 2.51 17.02
CA GLN A 180 -10.06 3.70 17.63
C GLN A 180 -10.81 4.12 18.89
N GLY A 181 -12.13 3.94 18.92
CA GLY A 181 -12.99 4.16 20.08
C GLY A 181 -12.81 3.13 21.20
N GLY A 182 -11.95 2.14 21.04
CA GLY A 182 -11.60 1.14 22.06
C GLY A 182 -12.50 -0.08 22.07
N ALA A 183 -13.24 -0.38 21.00
CA ALA A 183 -14.00 -1.62 20.89
C ALA A 183 -13.04 -2.83 20.94
N THR A 184 -13.27 -3.70 21.93
CA THR A 184 -12.47 -4.92 22.16
C THR A 184 -13.21 -6.19 21.76
N ASP A 185 -14.53 -6.16 21.72
CA ASP A 185 -15.37 -7.30 21.40
C ASP A 185 -15.38 -7.53 19.89
N ALA A 186 -14.58 -8.50 19.45
CA ALA A 186 -14.47 -8.83 18.05
C ALA A 186 -15.57 -9.81 17.63
N LYS A 187 -16.34 -9.44 16.59
CA LYS A 187 -17.28 -10.34 15.93
C LYS A 187 -16.51 -11.44 15.20
N LEU A 188 -16.78 -12.69 15.53
CA LEU A 188 -16.23 -13.83 14.80
C LEU A 188 -17.10 -14.13 13.58
N LEU A 189 -16.49 -14.07 12.38
CA LEU A 189 -17.06 -14.57 11.14
C LEU A 189 -16.70 -16.06 10.99
N ARG A 190 -17.72 -16.92 10.84
CA ARG A 190 -17.54 -18.34 10.54
C ARG A 190 -17.81 -18.63 9.07
N PRO A 191 -17.28 -19.75 8.54
CA PRO A 191 -17.64 -20.21 7.19
C PRO A 191 -19.16 -20.32 7.01
N GLY A 192 -19.69 -19.67 5.96
CA GLY A 192 -21.12 -19.65 5.67
C GLY A 192 -21.96 -18.57 6.37
N ASP A 193 -21.41 -17.83 7.33
CA ASP A 193 -22.09 -16.71 7.99
C ASP A 193 -22.41 -15.57 7.01
N ARG A 194 -21.60 -15.44 5.96
CA ARG A 194 -21.81 -14.47 4.88
C ARG A 194 -21.63 -15.16 3.52
N PRO A 195 -22.55 -14.98 2.57
CA PRO A 195 -22.29 -15.38 1.19
C PRO A 195 -21.07 -14.60 0.67
N ALA A 196 -20.29 -15.22 -0.21
CA ALA A 196 -19.30 -14.52 -0.99
C ALA A 196 -20.05 -13.63 -2.00
N ASP A 197 -20.55 -12.47 -1.55
CA ASP A 197 -21.14 -11.47 -2.42
C ASP A 197 -20.11 -11.04 -3.46
N ALA A 198 -20.56 -10.45 -4.56
CA ALA A 198 -19.69 -9.97 -5.61
C ALA A 198 -18.65 -8.99 -5.02
N LEU A 199 -17.38 -9.43 -4.94
CA LEU A 199 -16.28 -8.58 -4.47
C LEU A 199 -16.07 -7.42 -5.44
N LEU A 200 -15.84 -6.24 -4.89
CA LEU A 200 -15.50 -5.05 -5.66
C LEU A 200 -13.98 -4.98 -5.84
N PHE A 201 -13.55 -4.77 -7.08
CA PHE A 201 -12.14 -4.62 -7.42
C PHE A 201 -11.88 -3.27 -8.03
N GLU A 202 -10.72 -2.69 -7.77
CA GLU A 202 -10.31 -1.44 -8.36
C GLU A 202 -10.33 -1.49 -9.89
N GLN A 203 -10.90 -0.46 -10.49
CA GLN A 203 -10.91 -0.28 -11.94
C GLN A 203 -9.95 0.83 -12.39
N VAL A 204 -9.76 1.84 -11.52
CA VAL A 204 -8.86 2.98 -11.73
C VAL A 204 -8.07 3.18 -10.45
N ASN A 205 -6.76 2.99 -10.50
CA ASN A 205 -5.87 3.08 -9.34
C ASN A 205 -4.56 3.84 -9.63
N ALA A 206 -4.47 4.45 -10.79
CA ALA A 206 -3.43 5.40 -11.14
C ALA A 206 -4.03 6.49 -12.03
N PRO A 207 -3.64 7.76 -11.89
CA PRO A 207 -4.13 8.83 -12.74
C PRO A 207 -3.51 8.74 -14.15
N LYS A 208 -4.28 9.03 -15.20
CA LYS A 208 -3.70 9.29 -16.53
C LYS A 208 -2.89 10.59 -16.52
N VAL A 209 -3.42 11.63 -15.93
CA VAL A 209 -2.71 12.83 -15.47
C VAL A 209 -3.27 13.15 -14.10
N MET A 210 -2.42 13.39 -13.12
CA MET A 210 -2.84 13.71 -11.76
C MET A 210 -3.63 15.03 -11.73
N SER A 211 -4.79 15.03 -11.11
CA SER A 211 -5.61 16.26 -11.03
C SER A 211 -4.91 17.33 -10.17
N PRO A 212 -5.17 18.64 -10.41
CA PRO A 212 -4.61 19.71 -9.56
C PRO A 212 -4.99 19.57 -8.09
N TRP A 213 -6.19 19.05 -7.80
CA TRP A 213 -6.62 18.77 -6.44
C TRP A 213 -5.76 17.69 -5.79
N GLU A 214 -5.51 16.60 -6.51
CA GLU A 214 -4.71 15.48 -6.03
C GLU A 214 -3.25 15.88 -5.79
N VAL A 215 -2.64 16.66 -6.73
CA VAL A 215 -1.31 17.25 -6.54
C VAL A 215 -1.24 18.02 -5.24
N ARG A 216 -2.22 18.93 -5.00
CA ARG A 216 -2.26 19.72 -3.76
C ARG A 216 -2.47 18.85 -2.52
N CYS A 217 -3.27 17.77 -2.59
CA CYS A 217 -3.45 16.84 -1.48
C CYS A 217 -2.15 16.10 -1.13
N HIS A 218 -1.36 15.69 -2.13
CA HIS A 218 -0.06 15.07 -1.90
C HIS A 218 0.96 16.06 -1.34
N LEU A 219 1.03 17.27 -1.89
CA LEU A 219 1.89 18.32 -1.34
C LEU A 219 1.54 18.63 0.11
N ALA A 220 0.26 18.83 0.44
CA ALA A 220 -0.18 19.08 1.81
C ALA A 220 0.16 17.92 2.77
N PHE A 221 0.07 16.66 2.28
CA PHE A 221 0.48 15.51 3.07
C PHE A 221 1.98 15.54 3.37
N VAL A 222 2.83 15.74 2.37
CA VAL A 222 4.29 15.74 2.52
C VAL A 222 4.72 16.89 3.42
N THR A 223 4.18 18.09 3.21
CA THR A 223 4.52 19.28 4.00
C THR A 223 4.00 19.22 5.45
N GLY A 224 3.00 18.41 5.74
CA GLY A 224 2.55 18.12 7.11
C GLY A 224 3.46 17.15 7.88
N GLU A 225 4.37 16.46 7.16
CA GLU A 225 5.36 15.55 7.72
C GLU A 225 6.75 16.16 7.87
N ASP A 226 6.94 17.43 7.49
CA ASP A 226 8.24 18.10 7.55
C ASP A 226 8.69 18.34 8.99
N GLU A 227 10.01 18.27 9.18
CA GLU A 227 10.68 18.85 10.34
C GLU A 227 11.04 20.31 10.09
N ALA A 228 11.18 21.09 11.16
CA ALA A 228 11.57 22.49 11.05
C ALA A 228 12.96 22.65 10.40
N ASN A 229 12.99 23.23 9.20
CA ASN A 229 14.22 23.46 8.44
C ASN A 229 14.17 24.85 7.77
N PRO A 230 15.20 25.70 7.91
CA PRO A 230 15.22 27.03 7.29
C PRO A 230 15.10 27.06 5.77
N ARG A 231 15.51 25.98 5.09
CA ARG A 231 15.41 25.85 3.62
C ARG A 231 14.01 25.46 3.18
N LEU A 232 13.22 24.89 4.08
CA LEU A 232 11.88 24.38 3.80
C LEU A 232 10.99 25.47 3.18
N GLU A 233 11.01 26.70 3.72
CA GLU A 233 10.17 27.80 3.22
C GLU A 233 10.41 28.11 1.73
N LEU A 234 11.67 28.04 1.26
CA LEU A 234 11.99 28.26 -0.15
C LEU A 234 11.50 27.11 -1.03
N VAL A 235 11.66 25.88 -0.57
CA VAL A 235 11.17 24.69 -1.27
C VAL A 235 9.65 24.72 -1.34
N LEU A 236 8.95 25.03 -0.24
CA LEU A 236 7.48 25.14 -0.22
C LEU A 236 6.97 26.19 -1.20
N LYS A 237 7.58 27.38 -1.26
CA LYS A 237 7.24 28.43 -2.25
C LYS A 237 7.41 27.93 -3.70
N ARG A 238 8.41 27.11 -3.94
CA ARG A 238 8.62 26.53 -5.28
C ARG A 238 7.57 25.46 -5.59
N LEU A 239 7.20 24.63 -4.62
CA LEU A 239 6.14 23.62 -4.76
C LEU A 239 4.75 24.25 -4.94
N ASP A 240 4.47 25.38 -4.30
CA ASP A 240 3.24 26.14 -4.55
C ASP A 240 3.17 26.61 -6.01
N ARG A 241 4.27 27.18 -6.54
CA ARG A 241 4.35 27.58 -7.96
C ARG A 241 4.19 26.39 -8.91
N PHE A 242 4.73 25.23 -8.53
CA PHE A 242 4.49 23.99 -9.28
C PHE A 242 3.00 23.65 -9.34
N ALA A 243 2.31 23.69 -8.20
CA ALA A 243 0.89 23.38 -8.13
C ALA A 243 0.03 24.38 -8.94
N ASP A 244 0.40 25.66 -8.96
CA ASP A 244 -0.25 26.68 -9.77
C ASP A 244 0.00 26.46 -11.28
N GLY A 245 1.25 26.20 -11.66
CA GLY A 245 1.63 25.85 -13.03
C GLY A 245 0.94 24.57 -13.52
N TRP A 246 0.84 23.57 -12.65
CA TRP A 246 0.11 22.32 -12.95
C TRP A 246 -1.37 22.60 -13.21
N ALA A 247 -2.00 23.43 -12.38
CA ALA A 247 -3.40 23.81 -12.55
C ALA A 247 -3.63 24.58 -13.86
N ALA A 248 -2.69 25.44 -14.28
CA ALA A 248 -2.77 26.15 -15.57
C ALA A 248 -2.67 25.18 -16.75
N LEU A 249 -1.74 24.24 -16.72
CA LEU A 249 -1.63 23.19 -17.75
C LEU A 249 -2.87 22.29 -17.77
N TRP A 250 -3.41 21.95 -16.60
CA TRP A 250 -4.65 21.20 -16.52
C TRP A 250 -5.84 21.92 -17.13
N ALA A 251 -5.96 23.24 -16.92
CA ALA A 251 -7.01 24.05 -17.51
C ALA A 251 -6.90 24.09 -19.05
N GLN A 252 -5.69 23.95 -19.59
CA GLN A 252 -5.45 23.93 -21.04
C GLN A 252 -5.61 22.54 -21.66
N PHE A 253 -5.07 21.51 -21.03
CA PHE A 253 -4.91 20.18 -21.62
C PHE A 253 -5.71 19.07 -20.91
N GLY A 254 -6.08 19.25 -19.62
CA GLY A 254 -6.69 18.19 -18.81
C GLY A 254 -5.86 16.91 -18.85
N THR A 255 -6.48 15.81 -19.28
CA THR A 255 -5.82 14.50 -19.44
C THR A 255 -5.41 14.21 -20.90
N SER A 256 -5.36 15.22 -21.79
CA SER A 256 -4.95 15.06 -23.19
C SER A 256 -3.46 14.75 -23.30
N ASP A 257 -3.12 13.82 -24.18
CA ASP A 257 -1.73 13.46 -24.50
C ASP A 257 -0.92 14.64 -25.06
N GLU A 258 -1.60 15.63 -25.64
CA GLU A 258 -0.98 16.86 -26.16
C GLU A 258 -0.24 17.64 -25.07
N GLY A 259 -0.73 17.60 -23.82
CA GLY A 259 -0.13 18.27 -22.68
C GLY A 259 1.03 17.52 -22.02
N PHE A 260 1.28 16.25 -22.34
CA PHE A 260 2.26 15.43 -21.63
C PHE A 260 3.68 16.01 -21.65
N GLY A 261 4.09 16.63 -22.74
CA GLY A 261 5.38 17.30 -22.86
C GLY A 261 5.54 18.46 -21.87
N ASP A 262 4.51 19.29 -21.75
CA ASP A 262 4.50 20.46 -20.87
C ASP A 262 4.45 20.07 -19.40
N TYR A 263 3.63 19.07 -19.04
CA TYR A 263 3.60 18.51 -17.70
C TYR A 263 4.96 17.95 -17.27
N ARG A 264 5.61 17.16 -18.13
CA ARG A 264 6.94 16.59 -17.81
C ARG A 264 8.01 17.66 -17.71
N ARG A 265 7.97 18.68 -18.55
CA ARG A 265 8.89 19.82 -18.46
C ARG A 265 8.73 20.54 -17.12
N LEU A 266 7.50 20.84 -16.70
CA LEU A 266 7.22 21.48 -15.42
C LEU A 266 7.72 20.64 -14.23
N ILE A 267 7.54 19.30 -14.28
CA ILE A 267 8.11 18.39 -13.28
C ILE A 267 9.63 18.50 -13.25
N GLY A 268 10.30 18.35 -14.40
CA GLY A 268 11.76 18.37 -14.49
C GLY A 268 12.39 19.68 -14.02
N GLU A 269 11.81 20.81 -14.41
CA GLU A 269 12.24 22.14 -13.93
C GLU A 269 12.06 22.27 -12.42
N THR A 270 10.90 21.85 -11.90
CA THR A 270 10.62 21.90 -10.47
C THR A 270 11.58 21.02 -9.68
N HIS A 271 11.79 19.79 -10.13
CA HIS A 271 12.70 18.84 -9.48
C HIS A 271 14.12 19.42 -9.40
N ALA A 272 14.65 19.93 -10.53
CA ALA A 272 15.98 20.52 -10.55
C ALA A 272 16.11 21.73 -9.62
N GLU A 273 15.10 22.60 -9.56
CA GLU A 273 15.12 23.78 -8.70
C GLU A 273 15.02 23.44 -7.22
N ILE A 274 14.14 22.51 -6.80
CA ILE A 274 14.05 22.11 -5.39
C ILE A 274 15.31 21.39 -4.92
N GLU A 275 15.99 20.63 -5.78
CA GLU A 275 17.29 20.05 -5.45
C GLU A 275 18.37 21.13 -5.21
N GLN A 276 18.41 22.16 -6.06
CA GLN A 276 19.31 23.32 -5.85
C GLN A 276 19.00 24.08 -4.55
N LEU A 277 17.73 24.08 -4.12
CA LEU A 277 17.30 24.66 -2.84
C LEU A 277 17.59 23.74 -1.64
N GLY A 278 18.11 22.52 -1.87
CA GLY A 278 18.52 21.59 -0.83
C GLY A 278 17.40 20.66 -0.34
N ALA A 279 16.43 20.33 -1.18
CA ALA A 279 15.31 19.42 -0.82
C ALA A 279 15.80 18.03 -0.35
N LYS A 280 16.95 17.54 -0.84
CA LYS A 280 17.57 16.27 -0.38
C LYS A 280 18.05 16.32 1.07
N GLU A 281 18.31 17.50 1.60
CA GLU A 281 18.78 17.70 2.98
C GLU A 281 17.62 17.88 3.96
N ILE A 282 16.39 17.99 3.47
CA ILE A 282 15.18 18.10 4.28
C ILE A 282 14.68 16.69 4.58
N ARG A 283 14.49 16.41 5.87
CA ARG A 283 13.93 15.15 6.36
C ARG A 283 12.49 15.33 6.80
N LEU A 284 11.68 14.32 6.53
CA LEU A 284 10.34 14.20 7.08
C LEU A 284 10.42 13.61 8.51
N LYS A 285 9.33 13.62 9.25
CA LYS A 285 9.24 13.03 10.60
C LYS A 285 9.63 11.54 10.67
N ASN A 286 9.56 10.84 9.56
CA ASN A 286 10.02 9.46 9.44
C ASN A 286 11.42 9.34 8.81
N GLU A 287 12.23 10.40 8.86
CA GLU A 287 13.60 10.46 8.36
C GLU A 287 13.78 10.26 6.84
N LEU A 288 12.70 10.08 6.08
CA LEU A 288 12.80 10.03 4.62
C LEU A 288 13.16 11.40 4.04
N GLU A 289 13.88 11.40 2.92
CA GLU A 289 14.19 12.63 2.18
C GLU A 289 12.93 13.21 1.52
N LEU A 290 12.72 14.52 1.66
CA LEU A 290 11.60 15.21 1.04
C LEU A 290 11.55 15.00 -0.47
N SER A 291 12.70 15.14 -1.17
CA SER A 291 12.79 14.95 -2.61
C SER A 291 12.40 13.52 -3.03
N PHE A 292 12.88 12.51 -2.30
CA PHE A 292 12.52 11.11 -2.54
C PHE A 292 11.01 10.88 -2.42
N VAL A 293 10.37 11.41 -1.38
CA VAL A 293 8.92 11.21 -1.18
C VAL A 293 8.11 11.97 -2.23
N LEU A 294 8.55 13.17 -2.64
CA LEU A 294 7.92 13.92 -3.76
C LEU A 294 7.99 13.13 -5.07
N ASP A 295 9.12 12.47 -5.34
CA ASP A 295 9.27 11.59 -6.50
C ASP A 295 8.28 10.43 -6.46
N GLN A 296 8.20 9.73 -5.32
CA GLN A 296 7.34 8.56 -5.16
C GLN A 296 5.83 8.88 -5.23
N LEU A 297 5.42 10.07 -4.77
CA LEU A 297 4.01 10.44 -4.67
C LEU A 297 3.51 11.27 -5.84
N ILE A 298 4.37 12.10 -6.44
CA ILE A 298 3.94 13.09 -7.42
C ILE A 298 4.71 12.97 -8.73
N PHE A 299 6.02 13.18 -8.73
CA PHE A 299 6.75 13.42 -9.97
C PHE A 299 6.80 12.20 -10.88
N ALA A 300 6.92 10.99 -10.32
CA ALA A 300 6.90 9.76 -11.10
C ALA A 300 5.48 9.33 -11.52
N MET A 301 4.44 9.78 -10.79
CA MET A 301 3.07 9.31 -10.96
C MET A 301 2.13 10.31 -11.64
N ALA A 302 2.50 11.60 -11.66
CA ALA A 302 1.59 12.66 -12.07
C ALA A 302 1.24 12.64 -13.57
N VAL A 303 2.11 12.06 -14.40
CA VAL A 303 1.89 11.89 -15.85
C VAL A 303 2.59 10.61 -16.33
N PRO A 304 2.02 9.82 -17.26
CA PRO A 304 2.60 8.55 -17.71
C PRO A 304 4.03 8.71 -18.23
N GLU A 305 4.88 7.72 -17.96
CA GLU A 305 6.21 7.64 -18.57
C GLU A 305 6.11 7.50 -20.10
N GLN A 306 7.13 7.95 -20.82
CA GLN A 306 7.21 7.65 -22.25
C GLN A 306 7.50 6.16 -22.45
N PRO A 307 6.89 5.51 -23.46
CA PRO A 307 7.12 4.08 -23.73
C PRO A 307 8.59 3.68 -23.86
N ALA A 308 9.45 4.58 -24.33
CA ALA A 308 10.91 4.36 -24.44
C ALA A 308 11.63 4.30 -23.08
N ALA A 309 11.16 5.03 -22.07
CA ALA A 309 11.74 5.02 -20.73
C ALA A 309 11.36 3.74 -19.97
N VAL A 310 10.16 3.22 -20.18
CA VAL A 310 9.71 1.94 -19.62
C VAL A 310 10.55 0.77 -20.15
N GLN A 311 10.87 0.76 -21.44
CA GLN A 311 11.73 -0.28 -22.02
C GLN A 311 13.17 -0.24 -21.48
N ALA A 312 13.72 0.94 -21.19
CA ALA A 312 15.06 1.07 -20.61
C ALA A 312 15.14 0.60 -19.16
N ARG A 313 14.10 0.78 -18.35
CA ARG A 313 14.02 0.26 -16.97
C ARG A 313 13.81 -1.24 -16.88
N LEU A 314 13.18 -1.86 -17.89
CA LEU A 314 12.99 -3.31 -17.94
C LEU A 314 14.24 -4.03 -18.47
N ALA A 315 15.20 -3.29 -19.04
CA ALA A 315 16.44 -3.81 -19.60
C ALA A 315 17.67 -3.58 -18.69
N SER A 316 17.52 -2.85 -17.58
CA SER A 316 18.53 -2.63 -16.53
C SER A 316 18.18 -3.44 -15.28
#